data_8ab3bd9cc55f7e3862c7ba6c0ab462e7
#
_entry.id   8ab3bd9cc55f7e3862c7ba6c0ab462e7
#
_cell.length_a   1.000
_cell.length_b   1.000
_cell.length_c   1.000
_cell.angle_alpha   90.00
_cell.angle_beta   90.00
_cell.angle_gamma   90.00
#
_symmetry.space_group_name_H-M   'P 1'
#
loop_
_entity.id
_entity.type
_entity.pdbx_description
1 polymer ?
#
loop_
_entity_poly.entity_id
_entity_poly.type
_entity_poly.pdbx_seq_one_letter_code
_entity_poly.pdbx_strand_id
1 'polypeptide(L)' 'MVDRDLIIAKAASVRVHLDRIAARAGADLQVFMSDLDRQDVVSFNLHLAVENCIDIAAHIISKWVE' A
#
# COMPACT_ATOMS: atom_id res chain seq x y z
N MET A 1 4.54 24.10 -4.82
CA MET A 1 3.33 23.52 -5.42
C MET A 1 3.37 22.00 -5.32
N VAL A 2 2.25 21.37 -5.01
CA VAL A 2 2.15 19.90 -4.93
C VAL A 2 2.24 19.29 -6.33
N ASP A 3 3.04 18.24 -6.48
CA ASP A 3 3.14 17.50 -7.73
C ASP A 3 1.98 16.50 -7.82
N ARG A 4 0.97 16.88 -8.59
CA ARG A 4 -0.24 16.08 -8.77
C ARG A 4 0.04 14.72 -9.41
N ASP A 5 0.94 14.68 -10.40
CA ASP A 5 1.25 13.43 -11.11
C ASP A 5 1.96 12.45 -10.18
N LEU A 6 2.84 12.93 -9.31
CA LEU A 6 3.49 12.10 -8.31
C LEU A 6 2.46 11.49 -7.35
N ILE A 7 1.51 12.29 -6.87
CA ILE A 7 0.47 11.82 -5.95
C ILE A 7 -0.41 10.77 -6.63
N ILE A 8 -0.81 11.01 -7.88
CA ILE A 8 -1.62 10.06 -8.65
C ILE A 8 -0.87 8.74 -8.84
N ALA A 9 0.41 8.80 -9.19
CA ALA A 9 1.24 7.60 -9.38
C ALA A 9 1.38 6.80 -8.07
N LYS A 10 1.62 7.49 -6.95
CA LYS A 10 1.73 6.84 -5.64
C LYS A 10 0.39 6.24 -5.20
N ALA A 11 -0.73 6.94 -5.43
CA ALA A 11 -2.06 6.44 -5.13
C ALA A 11 -2.40 5.19 -5.96
N ALA A 12 -2.03 5.18 -7.25
CA ALA A 12 -2.19 4.01 -8.10
C ALA A 12 -1.36 2.82 -7.58
N SER A 13 -0.15 3.06 -7.09
CA SER A 13 0.69 2.02 -6.47
C SER A 13 0.04 1.44 -5.22
N VAL A 14 -0.55 2.29 -4.37
CA VAL A 14 -1.32 1.83 -3.19
C VAL A 14 -2.43 0.88 -3.63
N ARG A 15 -3.18 1.24 -4.66
CA ARG A 15 -4.28 0.40 -5.17
C ARG A 15 -3.78 -0.96 -5.64
N VAL A 16 -2.66 -1.01 -6.36
CA VAL A 16 -2.06 -2.27 -6.81
C VAL A 16 -1.75 -3.19 -5.62
N HIS A 17 -1.15 -2.64 -4.57
CA HIS A 17 -0.81 -3.45 -3.39
C HIS A 17 -2.05 -3.89 -2.62
N LEU A 18 -3.08 -3.05 -2.52
CA LEU A 18 -4.35 -3.43 -1.91
C LEU A 18 -5.04 -4.56 -2.69
N ASP A 19 -5.00 -4.50 -4.02
CA ASP A 19 -5.57 -5.56 -4.85
C ASP A 19 -4.82 -6.89 -4.66
N ARG A 20 -3.50 -6.85 -4.52
CA ARG A 20 -2.68 -8.03 -4.20
C ARG A 20 -3.01 -8.59 -2.82
N ILE A 21 -3.21 -7.73 -1.83
CA ILE A 21 -3.62 -8.15 -0.50
C ILE A 21 -4.96 -8.88 -0.57
N ALA A 22 -5.94 -8.28 -1.24
CA ALA A 22 -7.28 -8.87 -1.38
C ALA A 22 -7.23 -10.24 -2.08
N ALA A 23 -6.41 -10.36 -3.12
CA ALA A 23 -6.27 -11.62 -3.87
C ALA A 23 -5.63 -12.73 -3.02
N ARG A 24 -4.69 -12.39 -2.14
CA ARG A 24 -3.93 -13.37 -1.35
C ARG A 24 -4.54 -13.66 0.01
N ALA A 25 -5.22 -12.70 0.63
CA ALA A 25 -5.88 -12.92 1.92
C ALA A 25 -7.01 -13.95 1.79
N GLY A 26 -7.75 -13.89 0.68
CA GLY A 26 -8.86 -14.82 0.44
C GLY A 26 -10.04 -14.55 1.36
N ALA A 27 -11.04 -15.43 1.29
CA ALA A 27 -12.25 -15.31 2.09
C ALA A 27 -12.26 -16.22 3.33
N ASP A 28 -11.32 -17.17 3.43
CA ASP A 28 -11.27 -18.15 4.50
C ASP A 28 -10.12 -17.83 5.46
N LEU A 29 -10.49 -17.39 6.66
CA LEU A 29 -9.53 -17.03 7.71
C LEU A 29 -8.64 -18.22 8.10
N GLN A 30 -9.20 -19.43 8.17
CA GLN A 30 -8.45 -20.62 8.58
C GLN A 30 -7.35 -20.95 7.56
N VAL A 31 -7.66 -20.84 6.28
CA VAL A 31 -6.67 -21.04 5.21
C VAL A 31 -5.56 -20.00 5.32
N PHE A 32 -5.93 -18.72 5.52
CA PHE A 32 -4.95 -17.65 5.67
C PHE A 32 -4.05 -17.87 6.89
N MET A 33 -4.60 -18.26 8.04
CA MET A 33 -3.84 -18.46 9.27
C MET A 33 -2.90 -19.66 9.21
N SER A 34 -3.15 -20.61 8.32
CA SER A 34 -2.32 -21.82 8.16
C SER A 34 -1.31 -21.70 7.02
N ASP A 35 -1.29 -20.61 6.28
CA ASP A 35 -0.45 -20.43 5.09
C ASP A 35 0.52 -19.26 5.28
N LEU A 36 1.78 -19.61 5.65
CA LEU A 36 2.82 -18.61 5.90
C LEU A 36 3.15 -17.78 4.64
N ASP A 37 3.13 -18.41 3.47
CA ASP A 37 3.42 -17.70 2.23
C ASP A 37 2.36 -16.62 1.95
N ARG A 38 1.08 -16.92 2.20
CA ARG A 38 0.01 -15.91 2.08
C ARG A 38 0.20 -14.76 3.06
N GLN A 39 0.54 -15.08 4.31
CA GLN A 39 0.79 -14.07 5.34
C GLN A 39 1.96 -13.17 4.95
N ASP A 40 3.03 -13.74 4.44
CA ASP A 40 4.21 -12.98 4.00
C ASP A 40 3.88 -12.06 2.84
N VAL A 41 3.14 -12.54 1.84
CA VAL A 41 2.74 -11.72 0.70
C VAL A 41 1.84 -10.56 1.14
N VAL A 42 0.87 -10.82 2.00
CA VAL A 42 -0.04 -9.80 2.52
C VAL A 42 0.75 -8.76 3.33
N SER A 43 1.63 -9.20 4.23
CA SER A 43 2.44 -8.31 5.06
C SER A 43 3.35 -7.44 4.21
N PHE A 44 4.01 -8.00 3.20
CA PHE A 44 4.89 -7.25 2.31
C PHE A 44 4.13 -6.19 1.53
N ASN A 45 2.99 -6.54 0.94
CA ASN A 45 2.19 -5.58 0.18
C ASN A 45 1.57 -4.50 1.07
N LEU A 46 1.17 -4.85 2.29
CA LEU A 46 0.69 -3.88 3.27
C LEU A 46 1.79 -2.87 3.62
N HIS A 47 3.00 -3.35 3.85
CA HIS A 47 4.16 -2.49 4.11
C HIS A 47 4.40 -1.51 2.97
N LEU A 48 4.39 -1.98 1.73
CA LEU A 48 4.57 -1.12 0.55
C LEU A 48 3.43 -0.10 0.38
N ALA A 49 2.19 -0.51 0.64
CA ALA A 49 1.04 0.40 0.60
C ALA A 49 1.19 1.52 1.63
N VAL A 50 1.60 1.19 2.86
CA VAL A 50 1.84 2.16 3.93
C VAL A 50 2.99 3.10 3.56
N GLU A 51 4.09 2.59 3.02
CA GLU A 51 5.21 3.43 2.56
C GLU A 51 4.76 4.44 1.51
N ASN A 52 3.96 4.02 0.52
CA ASN A 52 3.44 4.94 -0.49
C ASN A 52 2.54 6.01 0.12
N CYS A 53 1.73 5.67 1.11
CA CYS A 53 0.89 6.64 1.82
C CYS A 53 1.75 7.66 2.58
N ILE A 54 2.81 7.22 3.24
CA ILE A 54 3.75 8.09 3.95
C ILE A 54 4.45 9.02 2.96
N ASP A 55 4.86 8.52 1.79
CA ASP A 55 5.50 9.32 0.75
C ASP A 55 4.57 10.44 0.26
N ILE A 56 3.29 10.13 0.06
CA ILE A 56 2.27 11.14 -0.33
C ILE A 56 2.17 12.21 0.75
N ALA A 57 2.01 11.80 2.01
CA ALA A 57 1.89 12.74 3.13
C ALA A 57 3.14 13.60 3.27
N ALA A 58 4.33 13.01 3.19
CA ALA A 58 5.59 13.72 3.28
C ALA A 58 5.73 14.75 2.15
N HIS A 59 5.34 14.39 0.94
CA HIS A 59 5.37 15.30 -0.21
C HIS A 59 4.45 16.51 0.01
N ILE A 60 3.23 16.28 0.45
CA ILE A 60 2.25 17.35 0.71
C ILE A 60 2.78 18.27 1.81
N ILE A 61 3.26 17.71 2.91
CA ILE A 61 3.78 18.49 4.05
C ILE A 61 4.98 19.32 3.62
N SER A 62 5.90 18.76 2.84
CA SER A 62 7.07 19.48 2.38
C SER A 62 6.70 20.72 1.54
N LYS A 63 5.61 20.64 0.78
CA LYS A 63 5.14 21.77 -0.03
C LYS A 63 4.39 22.82 0.79
N TRP A 64 3.79 22.41 1.91
CA TRP A 64 3.10 23.35 2.81
C TRP A 64 4.07 24.23 3.60
N VAL A 65 5.28 23.73 3.90
CA VAL A 65 6.25 24.47 4.72
C VAL A 65 7.27 25.25 3.88
N GLU A 66 7.19 25.19 2.58
CA GLU A 66 7.98 26.04 1.67
C GLU A 66 7.50 27.52 1.70
#